data_fd1a9b8685bd515933042f4cc9a790cc
#
_entry.id   fd1a9b8685bd515933042f4cc9a790cc
#
_cell.length_a   1.000
_cell.length_b   1.000
_cell.length_c   1.000
_cell.angle_alpha   90.00
_cell.angle_beta   90.00
_cell.angle_gamma   90.00
#
_symmetry.space_group_name_H-M   'P 1'
#
loop_
_entity.id
_entity.type
_entity.pdbx_description
1 polymer ?
#
loop_
_entity_poly.entity_id
_entity_poly.type
_entity_poly.pdbx_seq_one_letter_code
_entity_poly.pdbx_strand_id
1 'polypeptide(L)'
;MSRLYRVGEPVVDAQGLFLKTAFAEIAADGPLWITAPWGSRLAAEAAKLCEENFSGIAITTADSDKALAHARWLLRANDGSGGQSLLSYHKPSLWAALAYTAGDNSHQLFGPWQHVYSPAPVHFGRNKGPWLSWRAVSEVEWLGDTSVFSLPPSAANVQEHLGWVYWADEHHADYGEPSDEHLPNLVANLNVLVAHNIYEGRHLLKLGSITNGPLLETQPQAMAILQSREESFIKVQQLQQLTTSVA
;
A
#
# COMPACT_ATOMS: atom_id res chain seq x y z
N MET A 1 -18.36 -1.40 1.88
CA MET A 1 -19.61 -2.13 1.52
C MET A 1 -20.76 -1.22 1.06
N SER A 2 -21.08 -0.11 1.73
CA SER A 2 -22.30 0.67 1.44
C SER A 2 -22.35 1.41 0.08
N ARG A 3 -21.22 1.67 -0.59
CA ARG A 3 -21.19 2.41 -1.86
C ARG A 3 -21.43 1.56 -3.11
N LEU A 4 -20.96 0.33 -3.14
CA LEU A 4 -21.21 -0.59 -4.27
C LEU A 4 -22.70 -1.01 -4.37
N TYR A 5 -23.41 -1.08 -3.24
CA TYR A 5 -24.84 -1.37 -3.20
C TYR A 5 -25.76 -0.18 -3.58
N ARG A 6 -25.24 1.04 -3.69
CA ARG A 6 -26.03 2.23 -4.09
C ARG A 6 -26.21 2.40 -5.60
N VAL A 7 -25.55 1.60 -6.42
CA VAL A 7 -25.60 1.71 -7.88
C VAL A 7 -26.82 1.01 -8.50
N GLY A 8 -27.73 0.45 -7.69
CA GLY A 8 -29.09 0.04 -8.15
C GLY A 8 -29.17 -1.28 -8.94
N GLU A 9 -28.05 -1.88 -9.30
CA GLU A 9 -28.02 -3.22 -9.89
C GLU A 9 -27.32 -4.20 -8.94
N PRO A 10 -27.86 -5.40 -8.69
CA PRO A 10 -27.17 -6.39 -7.88
C PRO A 10 -25.84 -6.74 -8.58
N VAL A 11 -24.74 -6.57 -7.88
CA VAL A 11 -23.42 -7.02 -8.34
C VAL A 11 -23.43 -8.55 -8.28
N VAL A 12 -23.81 -9.19 -9.38
CA VAL A 12 -24.09 -10.63 -9.47
C VAL A 12 -22.84 -11.47 -9.17
N ASP A 13 -21.63 -10.92 -9.36
CA ASP A 13 -20.35 -11.62 -9.22
C ASP A 13 -19.40 -11.00 -8.19
N ALA A 14 -19.93 -10.34 -7.15
CA ALA A 14 -19.11 -9.86 -6.04
C ALA A 14 -19.17 -10.83 -4.85
N GLN A 15 -18.02 -11.20 -4.34
CA GLN A 15 -17.91 -12.05 -3.15
C GLN A 15 -16.80 -11.59 -2.23
N GLY A 16 -16.96 -11.78 -0.92
CA GLY A 16 -15.88 -11.51 0.04
C GLY A 16 -14.68 -12.42 -0.23
N LEU A 17 -13.51 -11.83 -0.41
CA LEU A 17 -12.28 -12.59 -0.68
C LEU A 17 -11.95 -13.55 0.48
N PHE A 18 -12.21 -13.15 1.72
CA PHE A 18 -11.94 -13.95 2.91
C PHE A 18 -12.91 -15.11 3.11
N LEU A 19 -14.04 -15.13 2.42
CA LEU A 19 -14.98 -16.26 2.47
C LEU A 19 -14.28 -17.55 2.00
N LYS A 20 -14.56 -18.66 2.70
CA LYS A 20 -13.96 -19.98 2.47
C LYS A 20 -12.43 -20.00 2.68
N THR A 21 -11.92 -19.14 3.53
CA THR A 21 -10.52 -19.13 3.98
C THR A 21 -10.43 -19.20 5.50
N ALA A 22 -9.22 -19.28 6.04
CA ALA A 22 -8.98 -19.20 7.49
C ALA A 22 -9.42 -17.83 8.10
N PHE A 23 -9.69 -16.83 7.27
CA PHE A 23 -10.10 -15.47 7.68
C PHE A 23 -11.61 -15.23 7.53
N ALA A 24 -12.41 -16.29 7.41
CA ALA A 24 -13.86 -16.16 7.17
C ALA A 24 -14.60 -15.41 8.28
N GLU A 25 -14.13 -15.46 9.52
CA GLU A 25 -14.72 -14.76 10.67
C GLU A 25 -14.67 -13.23 10.52
N ILE A 26 -13.65 -12.70 9.82
CA ILE A 26 -13.48 -11.27 9.54
C ILE A 26 -13.84 -10.92 8.09
N ALA A 27 -14.63 -11.76 7.41
CA ALA A 27 -14.94 -11.56 5.98
C ALA A 27 -15.70 -10.26 5.69
N ALA A 28 -16.43 -9.72 6.69
CA ALA A 28 -17.16 -8.45 6.57
C ALA A 28 -16.20 -7.25 6.40
N ASP A 29 -14.99 -7.32 6.95
CA ASP A 29 -13.96 -6.29 6.91
C ASP A 29 -12.94 -6.53 5.79
N GLY A 30 -13.08 -7.66 5.08
CA GLY A 30 -12.18 -8.06 4.01
C GLY A 30 -12.48 -7.41 2.66
N PRO A 31 -11.54 -7.53 1.71
CA PRO A 31 -11.74 -7.03 0.35
C PRO A 31 -12.80 -7.83 -0.39
N LEU A 32 -13.42 -7.15 -1.36
CA LEU A 32 -14.35 -7.80 -2.29
C LEU A 32 -13.58 -8.27 -3.53
N TRP A 33 -13.89 -9.47 -3.97
CA TRP A 33 -13.54 -9.98 -5.29
C TRP A 33 -14.71 -9.68 -6.23
N ILE A 34 -14.42 -8.99 -7.34
CA ILE A 34 -15.40 -8.63 -8.36
C ILE A 34 -14.91 -9.19 -9.69
N THR A 35 -15.76 -9.99 -10.34
CA THR A 35 -15.51 -10.46 -11.71
C THR A 35 -16.32 -9.62 -12.67
N ALA A 36 -15.65 -8.99 -13.64
CA ALA A 36 -16.29 -8.13 -14.61
C ALA A 36 -15.60 -8.23 -15.99
N PRO A 37 -16.35 -8.19 -17.09
CA PRO A 37 -15.74 -8.09 -18.43
C PRO A 37 -14.91 -6.81 -18.55
N TRP A 38 -13.78 -6.91 -19.25
CA TRP A 38 -12.95 -5.74 -19.53
C TRP A 38 -13.76 -4.66 -20.28
N GLY A 39 -13.63 -3.41 -19.84
CA GLY A 39 -14.37 -2.28 -20.43
C GLY A 39 -15.84 -2.18 -20.03
N SER A 40 -16.34 -3.07 -19.18
CA SER A 40 -17.71 -2.96 -18.66
C SER A 40 -17.84 -1.76 -17.71
N ARG A 41 -19.09 -1.29 -17.50
CA ARG A 41 -19.40 -0.25 -16.54
C ARG A 41 -18.98 -0.65 -15.12
N LEU A 42 -19.20 -1.90 -14.73
CA LEU A 42 -18.80 -2.42 -13.42
C LEU A 42 -17.28 -2.36 -13.23
N ALA A 43 -16.49 -2.75 -14.24
CA ALA A 43 -15.05 -2.66 -14.20
C ALA A 43 -14.58 -1.21 -14.05
N ALA A 44 -15.19 -0.27 -14.78
CA ALA A 44 -14.85 1.15 -14.70
C ALA A 44 -15.19 1.76 -13.32
N GLU A 45 -16.34 1.42 -12.76
CA GLU A 45 -16.74 1.87 -11.42
C GLU A 45 -15.84 1.28 -10.32
N ALA A 46 -15.47 -0.01 -10.42
CA ALA A 46 -14.53 -0.64 -9.51
C ALA A 46 -13.15 0.00 -9.58
N ALA A 47 -12.64 0.26 -10.79
CA ALA A 47 -11.37 0.95 -11.00
C ALA A 47 -11.38 2.34 -10.35
N LYS A 48 -12.43 3.12 -10.60
CA LYS A 48 -12.59 4.45 -9.99
C LYS A 48 -12.59 4.41 -8.46
N LEU A 49 -13.25 3.42 -7.86
CA LEU A 49 -13.22 3.25 -6.40
C LEU A 49 -11.83 2.90 -5.88
N CYS A 50 -11.06 2.11 -6.63
CA CYS A 50 -9.67 1.81 -6.28
C CYS A 50 -8.80 3.05 -6.33
N GLU A 51 -8.94 3.88 -7.36
CA GLU A 51 -8.21 5.15 -7.52
C GLU A 51 -8.55 6.13 -6.38
N GLU A 52 -9.85 6.37 -6.14
CA GLU A 52 -10.31 7.33 -5.13
C GLU A 52 -9.93 6.96 -3.68
N ASN A 53 -9.70 5.68 -3.40
CA ASN A 53 -9.40 5.21 -2.05
C ASN A 53 -7.98 4.63 -1.93
N PHE A 54 -7.14 4.75 -2.93
CA PHE A 54 -5.81 4.11 -2.99
C PHE A 54 -5.85 2.66 -2.49
N SER A 55 -6.83 1.90 -2.96
CA SER A 55 -7.15 0.57 -2.43
C SER A 55 -7.56 -0.38 -3.55
N GLY A 56 -7.20 -1.64 -3.40
CA GLY A 56 -7.51 -2.68 -4.37
C GLY A 56 -6.48 -2.78 -5.49
N ILE A 57 -6.55 -3.89 -6.20
CA ILE A 57 -5.80 -4.18 -7.42
C ILE A 57 -6.77 -4.74 -8.46
N ALA A 58 -6.48 -4.49 -9.74
CA ALA A 58 -7.19 -5.14 -10.83
C ALA A 58 -6.29 -6.17 -11.49
N ILE A 59 -6.85 -7.30 -11.90
CA ILE A 59 -6.09 -8.38 -12.53
C ILE A 59 -6.74 -8.82 -13.85
N THR A 60 -5.93 -9.31 -14.77
CA THR A 60 -6.40 -10.04 -15.94
C THR A 60 -5.99 -11.49 -15.86
N THR A 61 -6.88 -12.38 -16.22
CA THR A 61 -6.69 -13.82 -16.20
C THR A 61 -7.52 -14.50 -17.29
N ALA A 62 -7.08 -15.65 -17.73
CA ALA A 62 -7.85 -16.52 -18.64
C ALA A 62 -8.86 -17.42 -17.88
N ASP A 63 -8.66 -17.63 -16.57
CA ASP A 63 -9.45 -18.52 -15.73
C ASP A 63 -9.80 -17.84 -14.41
N SER A 64 -11.04 -17.39 -14.27
CA SER A 64 -11.52 -16.67 -13.10
C SER A 64 -11.49 -17.51 -11.82
N ASP A 65 -11.79 -18.81 -11.92
CA ASP A 65 -11.86 -19.69 -10.76
C ASP A 65 -10.45 -19.97 -10.20
N LYS A 66 -9.49 -20.25 -11.10
CA LYS A 66 -8.08 -20.37 -10.71
C LYS A 66 -7.54 -19.08 -10.14
N ALA A 67 -7.91 -17.94 -10.73
CA ALA A 67 -7.49 -16.64 -10.25
C ALA A 67 -8.01 -16.33 -8.84
N LEU A 68 -9.26 -16.66 -8.55
CA LEU A 68 -9.83 -16.51 -7.20
C LEU A 68 -9.21 -17.47 -6.20
N ALA A 69 -8.96 -18.72 -6.60
CA ALA A 69 -8.29 -19.71 -5.76
C ALA A 69 -6.87 -19.23 -5.38
N HIS A 70 -6.13 -18.69 -6.36
CA HIS A 70 -4.82 -18.10 -6.14
C HIS A 70 -4.89 -16.86 -5.23
N ALA A 71 -5.87 -15.97 -5.46
CA ALA A 71 -6.10 -14.81 -4.62
C ALA A 71 -6.28 -15.19 -3.15
N ARG A 72 -7.03 -16.25 -2.87
CA ARG A 72 -7.26 -16.78 -1.51
C ARG A 72 -6.02 -17.46 -0.94
N TRP A 73 -5.27 -18.17 -1.76
CA TRP A 73 -4.01 -18.78 -1.36
C TRP A 73 -2.99 -17.72 -0.95
N LEU A 74 -2.87 -16.64 -1.72
CA LEU A 74 -1.92 -15.54 -1.47
C LEU A 74 -2.24 -14.73 -0.20
N LEU A 75 -3.43 -14.86 0.38
CA LEU A 75 -3.75 -14.21 1.66
C LEU A 75 -2.87 -14.69 2.83
N ARG A 76 -2.23 -15.84 2.71
CA ARG A 76 -1.35 -16.38 3.74
C ARG A 76 0.09 -16.32 3.29
N ALA A 77 0.93 -15.70 4.08
CA ALA A 77 2.35 -15.64 3.83
C ALA A 77 3.16 -16.07 5.04
N ASN A 78 4.27 -16.72 4.78
CA ASN A 78 5.33 -16.94 5.75
C ASN A 78 6.27 -15.73 5.71
N ASP A 79 6.36 -15.02 6.80
CA ASP A 79 7.18 -13.82 6.97
C ASP A 79 8.57 -14.11 7.56
N GLY A 80 8.90 -15.38 7.73
CA GLY A 80 10.16 -15.83 8.33
C GLY A 80 10.17 -15.89 9.86
N SER A 81 9.09 -15.47 10.53
CA SER A 81 8.98 -15.57 12.00
C SER A 81 8.62 -16.97 12.51
N GLY A 82 8.37 -17.91 11.58
CA GLY A 82 7.91 -19.29 11.88
C GLY A 82 6.39 -19.42 11.96
N GLY A 83 5.65 -18.35 11.75
CA GLY A 83 4.19 -18.31 11.67
C GLY A 83 3.67 -17.98 10.28
N GLN A 84 2.35 -17.90 10.17
CA GLN A 84 1.66 -17.42 8.97
C GLN A 84 0.92 -16.13 9.30
N SER A 85 1.11 -15.13 8.47
CA SER A 85 0.46 -13.83 8.59
C SER A 85 -0.51 -13.58 7.45
N LEU A 86 -1.54 -12.78 7.71
CA LEU A 86 -2.45 -12.27 6.68
C LEU A 86 -1.70 -11.30 5.77
N LEU A 87 -1.60 -11.64 4.49
CA LEU A 87 -1.00 -10.79 3.48
C LEU A 87 -2.07 -9.93 2.80
N SER A 88 -2.09 -8.64 3.14
CA SER A 88 -3.00 -7.67 2.53
C SER A 88 -2.50 -7.19 1.15
N TYR A 89 -2.14 -8.11 0.27
CA TYR A 89 -1.55 -7.85 -1.05
C TYR A 89 -2.42 -6.95 -1.95
N HIS A 90 -3.70 -6.84 -1.66
CA HIS A 90 -4.64 -5.93 -2.35
C HIS A 90 -4.38 -4.44 -2.04
N LYS A 91 -3.49 -4.12 -1.09
CA LYS A 91 -3.04 -2.74 -0.87
C LYS A 91 -2.00 -2.37 -1.95
N PRO A 92 -2.20 -1.26 -2.68
CA PRO A 92 -1.33 -0.89 -3.80
C PRO A 92 0.16 -0.81 -3.45
N SER A 93 0.53 -0.20 -2.32
CA SER A 93 1.92 -0.11 -1.87
C SER A 93 2.53 -1.46 -1.56
N LEU A 94 1.76 -2.38 -0.95
CA LEU A 94 2.25 -3.73 -0.66
C LEU A 94 2.37 -4.57 -1.94
N TRP A 95 1.37 -4.49 -2.85
CA TRP A 95 1.49 -5.16 -4.15
C TRP A 95 2.74 -4.70 -4.91
N ALA A 96 2.96 -3.38 -4.99
CA ALA A 96 4.14 -2.84 -5.65
C ALA A 96 5.45 -3.34 -5.01
N ALA A 97 5.52 -3.40 -3.67
CA ALA A 97 6.69 -3.94 -2.97
C ALA A 97 6.92 -5.41 -3.30
N LEU A 98 5.88 -6.24 -3.29
CA LEU A 98 5.95 -7.65 -3.64
C LEU A 98 6.39 -7.85 -5.08
N ALA A 99 5.77 -7.14 -6.03
CA ALA A 99 6.09 -7.25 -7.45
C ALA A 99 7.53 -6.80 -7.76
N TYR A 100 8.00 -5.74 -7.08
CA TYR A 100 9.36 -5.24 -7.23
C TYR A 100 10.43 -6.19 -6.67
N THR A 101 10.10 -6.90 -5.58
CA THR A 101 11.05 -7.76 -4.85
C THR A 101 10.93 -9.24 -5.18
N ALA A 102 9.93 -9.64 -5.95
CA ALA A 102 9.62 -11.05 -6.22
C ALA A 102 10.77 -11.82 -6.88
N GLY A 103 11.55 -11.18 -7.77
CA GLY A 103 12.66 -11.84 -8.47
C GLY A 103 12.25 -13.18 -9.10
N ASP A 104 12.99 -14.23 -8.80
CA ASP A 104 12.72 -15.59 -9.30
C ASP A 104 11.40 -16.18 -8.78
N ASN A 105 10.86 -15.66 -7.67
CA ASN A 105 9.58 -16.09 -7.10
C ASN A 105 8.36 -15.38 -7.76
N SER A 106 8.58 -14.61 -8.81
CA SER A 106 7.49 -13.90 -9.51
C SER A 106 6.41 -14.86 -10.01
N HIS A 107 6.76 -16.07 -10.42
CA HIS A 107 5.81 -17.10 -10.84
C HIS A 107 4.82 -17.49 -9.73
N GLN A 108 5.27 -17.53 -8.46
CA GLN A 108 4.41 -17.82 -7.32
C GLN A 108 3.52 -16.61 -6.99
N LEU A 109 4.06 -15.39 -7.08
CA LEU A 109 3.30 -14.18 -6.81
C LEU A 109 2.17 -13.98 -7.81
N PHE A 110 2.43 -14.17 -9.11
CA PHE A 110 1.43 -13.96 -10.16
C PHE A 110 0.50 -15.17 -10.35
N GLY A 111 0.97 -16.40 -10.18
CA GLY A 111 0.18 -17.60 -10.39
C GLY A 111 -0.53 -17.57 -11.76
N PRO A 112 -1.87 -17.70 -11.80
CA PRO A 112 -2.67 -17.66 -13.03
C PRO A 112 -2.98 -16.23 -13.53
N TRP A 113 -2.46 -15.18 -12.87
CA TRP A 113 -2.70 -13.79 -13.25
C TRP A 113 -1.71 -13.38 -14.34
N GLN A 114 -2.22 -12.88 -15.45
CA GLN A 114 -1.42 -12.43 -16.59
C GLN A 114 -0.87 -11.02 -16.37
N HIS A 115 -1.74 -10.11 -15.91
CA HIS A 115 -1.38 -8.75 -15.54
C HIS A 115 -2.03 -8.39 -14.22
N VAL A 116 -1.35 -7.56 -13.47
CA VAL A 116 -1.89 -6.92 -12.27
C VAL A 116 -1.72 -5.42 -12.42
N TYR A 117 -2.75 -4.69 -12.06
CA TYR A 117 -2.77 -3.24 -12.05
C TYR A 117 -3.08 -2.77 -10.63
N SER A 118 -2.37 -1.75 -10.17
CA SER A 118 -2.67 -1.10 -8.90
C SER A 118 -2.69 0.41 -9.07
N PRO A 119 -3.50 1.15 -8.30
CA PRO A 119 -3.42 2.60 -8.28
C PRO A 119 -2.00 3.09 -8.07
N ALA A 120 -1.59 4.09 -8.83
CA ALA A 120 -0.29 4.74 -8.74
C ALA A 120 -0.37 5.99 -7.85
N PRO A 121 0.71 6.43 -7.20
CA PRO A 121 0.80 7.77 -6.68
C PRO A 121 0.53 8.79 -7.79
N VAL A 122 -0.29 9.80 -7.51
CA VAL A 122 -0.74 10.79 -8.52
C VAL A 122 0.28 11.93 -8.65
N HIS A 123 0.86 12.35 -7.54
CA HIS A 123 1.75 13.50 -7.44
C HIS A 123 3.23 13.13 -7.54
N PHE A 124 3.57 11.87 -7.28
CA PHE A 124 4.95 11.39 -7.28
C PHE A 124 5.19 10.37 -8.38
N GLY A 125 6.41 10.42 -8.91
CA GLY A 125 6.89 9.50 -9.92
C GLY A 125 6.61 9.97 -11.35
N ARG A 126 7.28 9.32 -12.30
CA ARG A 126 7.18 9.65 -13.72
C ARG A 126 6.00 8.96 -14.42
N ASN A 127 5.10 8.37 -13.68
CA ASN A 127 3.95 7.69 -14.24
C ASN A 127 2.99 8.69 -14.89
N LYS A 128 2.62 8.38 -16.11
CA LYS A 128 1.70 9.21 -16.91
C LYS A 128 0.24 8.78 -16.78
N GLY A 129 -0.09 7.95 -15.81
CA GLY A 129 -1.45 7.44 -15.64
C GLY A 129 -1.74 7.02 -14.20
N PRO A 130 -3.02 6.84 -13.87
CA PRO A 130 -3.44 6.52 -12.50
C PRO A 130 -3.13 5.09 -12.05
N TRP A 131 -2.56 4.26 -12.94
CA TRP A 131 -2.28 2.86 -12.65
C TRP A 131 -0.84 2.45 -12.97
N LEU A 132 -0.24 1.73 -12.04
CA LEU A 132 0.94 0.91 -12.28
C LEU A 132 0.52 -0.44 -12.85
N SER A 133 1.33 -1.00 -13.75
CA SER A 133 1.07 -2.33 -14.31
C SER A 133 2.28 -3.23 -14.18
N TRP A 134 2.02 -4.47 -13.82
CA TRP A 134 3.00 -5.55 -13.79
C TRP A 134 2.50 -6.72 -14.62
N ARG A 135 3.43 -7.41 -15.26
CA ARG A 135 3.13 -8.58 -16.07
C ARG A 135 3.87 -9.80 -15.53
N ALA A 136 3.21 -10.95 -15.56
CA ALA A 136 3.87 -12.22 -15.30
C ALA A 136 5.03 -12.42 -16.29
N VAL A 137 6.18 -12.82 -15.77
CA VAL A 137 7.40 -13.01 -16.60
C VAL A 137 7.30 -14.27 -17.47
N SER A 138 6.54 -15.28 -17.02
CA SER A 138 6.33 -16.53 -17.76
C SER A 138 4.89 -17.02 -17.52
N GLU A 139 4.30 -17.63 -18.54
CA GLU A 139 3.07 -18.40 -18.40
C GLU A 139 3.44 -19.76 -17.77
N VAL A 140 3.51 -19.78 -16.45
CA VAL A 140 3.65 -21.03 -15.71
C VAL A 140 2.25 -21.54 -15.39
N GLU A 141 1.98 -22.80 -15.72
CA GLU A 141 0.73 -23.43 -15.32
C GLU A 141 0.68 -23.51 -13.79
N TRP A 142 -0.22 -22.73 -13.19
CA TRP A 142 -0.46 -22.77 -11.76
C TRP A 142 -1.29 -24.01 -11.43
N LEU A 143 -0.65 -25.00 -10.83
CA LEU A 143 -1.27 -26.29 -10.48
C LEU A 143 -1.95 -26.28 -9.11
N GLY A 144 -1.98 -25.13 -8.44
CA GLY A 144 -2.37 -25.03 -7.02
C GLY A 144 -1.19 -25.44 -6.14
N ASP A 145 -0.74 -24.51 -5.30
CA ASP A 145 0.36 -24.79 -4.39
C ASP A 145 -0.19 -25.19 -3.01
N THR A 146 0.34 -26.28 -2.44
CA THR A 146 0.06 -26.68 -1.06
C THR A 146 0.96 -25.93 -0.08
N SER A 147 2.02 -25.30 -0.57
CA SER A 147 2.92 -24.46 0.22
C SER A 147 2.28 -23.11 0.59
N VAL A 148 2.89 -22.41 1.51
CA VAL A 148 2.52 -21.02 1.86
C VAL A 148 3.47 -20.08 1.14
N PHE A 149 2.96 -18.97 0.62
CA PHE A 149 3.79 -17.96 -0.02
C PHE A 149 4.85 -17.44 0.96
N SER A 150 6.09 -17.41 0.53
CA SER A 150 7.20 -16.87 1.32
C SER A 150 7.50 -15.44 0.88
N LEU A 151 7.43 -14.50 1.83
CA LEU A 151 7.76 -13.10 1.53
C LEU A 151 9.23 -12.96 1.13
N PRO A 152 9.53 -12.23 0.06
CA PRO A 152 10.91 -11.85 -0.25
C PRO A 152 11.52 -11.08 0.94
N PRO A 153 12.79 -11.35 1.32
CA PRO A 153 13.41 -10.72 2.50
C PRO A 153 13.41 -9.19 2.48
N SER A 154 13.51 -8.59 1.29
CA SER A 154 13.50 -7.13 1.11
C SER A 154 12.09 -6.52 1.02
N ALA A 155 11.04 -7.35 0.93
CA ALA A 155 9.67 -6.85 0.71
C ALA A 155 9.19 -5.92 1.83
N ALA A 156 9.52 -6.22 3.08
CA ALA A 156 9.13 -5.40 4.22
C ALA A 156 9.72 -3.99 4.15
N ASN A 157 11.02 -3.89 3.87
CA ASN A 157 11.69 -2.59 3.77
C ASN A 157 11.17 -1.77 2.58
N VAL A 158 10.97 -2.42 1.43
CA VAL A 158 10.42 -1.74 0.25
C VAL A 158 8.98 -1.30 0.50
N GLN A 159 8.18 -2.14 1.17
CA GLN A 159 6.79 -1.81 1.52
C GLN A 159 6.71 -0.63 2.49
N GLU A 160 7.61 -0.53 3.46
CA GLU A 160 7.67 0.61 4.39
C GLU A 160 7.92 1.91 3.62
N HIS A 161 8.91 1.94 2.73
CA HIS A 161 9.19 3.11 1.91
C HIS A 161 8.03 3.47 0.98
N LEU A 162 7.47 2.50 0.27
CA LEU A 162 6.33 2.73 -0.60
C LEU A 162 5.07 3.14 0.19
N GLY A 163 4.89 2.62 1.39
CA GLY A 163 3.82 3.05 2.29
C GLY A 163 3.87 4.56 2.55
N TRP A 164 5.07 5.09 2.82
CA TRP A 164 5.25 6.53 2.99
C TRP A 164 5.05 7.33 1.70
N VAL A 165 5.47 6.80 0.55
CA VAL A 165 5.22 7.45 -0.74
C VAL A 165 3.72 7.60 -1.00
N TYR A 166 2.94 6.53 -0.83
CA TYR A 166 1.49 6.56 -1.00
C TYR A 166 0.80 7.46 0.04
N TRP A 167 1.26 7.41 1.29
CA TRP A 167 0.72 8.27 2.34
C TRP A 167 1.00 9.76 2.08
N ALA A 168 2.21 10.11 1.65
CA ALA A 168 2.57 11.47 1.28
C ALA A 168 1.81 11.96 0.03
N ASP A 169 1.53 11.05 -0.92
CA ASP A 169 0.71 11.35 -2.10
C ASP A 169 -0.74 11.68 -1.72
N GLU A 170 -1.34 10.89 -0.83
CA GLU A 170 -2.69 11.12 -0.31
C GLU A 170 -2.81 12.48 0.42
N HIS A 171 -1.74 12.89 1.09
CA HIS A 171 -1.68 14.13 1.87
C HIS A 171 -0.83 15.23 1.20
N HIS A 172 -0.64 15.16 -0.12
CA HIS A 172 0.28 16.04 -0.86
C HIS A 172 0.07 17.53 -0.59
N ALA A 173 -1.18 17.97 -0.56
CA ALA A 173 -1.54 19.36 -0.27
C ALA A 173 -1.17 19.78 1.18
N ASP A 174 -1.32 18.89 2.15
CA ASP A 174 -1.00 19.15 3.55
C ASP A 174 0.51 19.36 3.77
N TYR A 175 1.33 18.78 2.90
CA TYR A 175 2.78 18.91 2.89
C TYR A 175 3.31 20.08 2.05
N GLY A 176 2.45 20.93 1.48
CA GLY A 176 2.87 22.05 0.66
C GLY A 176 3.40 21.62 -0.71
N GLU A 177 2.81 20.57 -1.27
CA GLU A 177 3.06 20.09 -2.64
C GLU A 177 4.55 19.75 -2.93
N PRO A 178 5.16 18.82 -2.17
CA PRO A 178 6.56 18.45 -2.38
C PRO A 178 6.76 17.84 -3.76
N SER A 179 7.92 18.12 -4.37
CA SER A 179 8.31 17.52 -5.64
C SER A 179 8.99 16.15 -5.44
N ASP A 180 9.15 15.39 -6.53
CA ASP A 180 9.88 14.12 -6.54
C ASP A 180 11.30 14.25 -5.92
N GLU A 181 11.94 15.41 -6.05
CA GLU A 181 13.28 15.65 -5.50
C GLU A 181 13.30 15.71 -3.98
N HIS A 182 12.21 16.17 -3.37
CA HIS A 182 12.06 16.25 -1.91
C HIS A 182 11.60 14.91 -1.30
N LEU A 183 11.02 14.03 -2.09
CA LEU A 183 10.43 12.78 -1.61
C LEU A 183 11.39 11.90 -0.81
N PRO A 184 12.67 11.71 -1.18
CA PRO A 184 13.62 10.93 -0.38
C PRO A 184 13.82 11.50 1.03
N ASN A 185 13.94 12.82 1.15
CA ASN A 185 14.09 13.49 2.44
C ASN A 185 12.81 13.40 3.26
N LEU A 186 11.66 13.60 2.63
CA LEU A 186 10.36 13.46 3.28
C LEU A 186 10.19 12.06 3.89
N VAL A 187 10.46 11.00 3.12
CA VAL A 187 10.37 9.62 3.60
C VAL A 187 11.36 9.35 4.73
N ALA A 188 12.61 9.82 4.60
CA ALA A 188 13.63 9.66 5.65
C ALA A 188 13.20 10.37 6.95
N ASN A 189 12.69 11.61 6.85
CA ASN A 189 12.24 12.38 7.99
C ASN A 189 11.02 11.76 8.67
N LEU A 190 10.06 11.21 7.91
CA LEU A 190 8.92 10.45 8.45
C LEU A 190 9.39 9.22 9.25
N ASN A 191 10.34 8.47 8.72
CA ASN A 191 10.92 7.32 9.43
C ASN A 191 11.60 7.74 10.74
N VAL A 192 12.33 8.85 10.73
CA VAL A 192 12.94 9.40 11.97
C VAL A 192 11.87 9.76 13.00
N LEU A 193 10.77 10.42 12.59
CA LEU A 193 9.68 10.76 13.50
C LEU A 193 9.06 9.51 14.13
N VAL A 194 8.78 8.48 13.33
CA VAL A 194 8.23 7.20 13.82
C VAL A 194 9.18 6.49 14.77
N ALA A 195 10.47 6.45 14.45
CA ALA A 195 11.50 5.88 15.33
C ALA A 195 11.56 6.57 16.70
N HIS A 196 11.11 7.83 16.79
CA HIS A 196 11.02 8.60 18.03
C HIS A 196 9.58 8.70 18.59
N ASN A 197 8.71 7.72 18.27
CA ASN A 197 7.34 7.56 18.76
C ASN A 197 6.35 8.64 18.30
N ILE A 198 6.61 9.34 17.19
CA ILE A 198 5.65 10.22 16.53
C ILE A 198 5.10 9.50 15.30
N TYR A 199 4.03 8.71 15.47
CA TYR A 199 3.47 7.85 14.42
C TYR A 199 1.99 8.15 14.12
N GLU A 200 1.33 9.01 14.91
CA GLU A 200 -0.06 9.39 14.64
C GLU A 200 -0.15 10.30 13.41
N GLY A 201 -0.95 9.94 12.40
CA GLY A 201 -1.10 10.71 11.15
C GLY A 201 -1.38 12.20 11.39
N ARG A 202 -2.29 12.53 12.33
CA ARG A 202 -2.58 13.93 12.72
C ARG A 202 -1.36 14.71 13.25
N HIS A 203 -0.38 14.02 13.86
CA HIS A 203 0.86 14.63 14.34
C HIS A 203 1.84 14.82 13.18
N LEU A 204 1.95 13.81 12.31
CA LEU A 204 2.80 13.87 11.13
C LEU A 204 2.37 15.00 10.19
N LEU A 205 1.07 15.16 9.94
CA LEU A 205 0.53 16.24 9.10
C LEU A 205 0.88 17.64 9.63
N LYS A 206 0.93 17.82 10.95
CA LYS A 206 1.34 19.09 11.56
C LYS A 206 2.82 19.42 11.38
N LEU A 207 3.64 18.46 11.00
CA LEU A 207 5.08 18.60 10.84
C LEU A 207 5.51 18.69 9.36
N GLY A 208 4.59 18.98 8.44
CA GLY A 208 4.86 19.06 7.00
C GLY A 208 6.03 19.99 6.64
N SER A 209 6.12 21.16 7.26
CA SER A 209 7.23 22.10 7.04
C SER A 209 8.59 21.55 7.48
N ILE A 210 8.63 20.67 8.48
CA ILE A 210 9.85 20.02 8.97
C ILE A 210 10.20 18.82 8.10
N THR A 211 9.22 18.01 7.78
CA THR A 211 9.44 16.78 7.01
C THR A 211 9.85 17.06 5.56
N ASN A 212 9.38 18.17 4.98
CA ASN A 212 9.83 18.63 3.66
C ASN A 212 11.18 19.37 3.67
N GLY A 213 11.73 19.60 4.85
CA GLY A 213 13.00 20.28 5.03
C GLY A 213 14.24 19.39 4.86
N PRO A 214 15.40 19.87 5.30
CA PRO A 214 16.60 19.08 5.38
C PRO A 214 16.42 17.86 6.29
N LEU A 215 17.29 16.84 6.12
CA LEU A 215 17.25 15.64 6.95
C LEU A 215 17.27 15.98 8.44
N LEU A 216 16.30 15.47 9.20
CA LEU A 216 16.16 15.70 10.64
C LEU A 216 17.41 15.27 11.41
N GLU A 217 18.04 14.18 11.00
CA GLU A 217 19.27 13.68 11.61
C GLU A 217 20.44 14.67 11.55
N THR A 218 20.41 15.60 10.58
CA THR A 218 21.43 16.65 10.45
C THR A 218 21.10 17.92 11.24
N GLN A 219 19.95 17.95 11.94
CA GLN A 219 19.48 19.11 12.69
C GLN A 219 19.59 18.88 14.21
N PRO A 220 20.65 19.37 14.89
CA PRO A 220 20.91 19.07 16.30
C PRO A 220 19.76 19.45 17.24
N GLN A 221 19.08 20.58 16.97
CA GLN A 221 17.96 21.05 17.79
C GLN A 221 16.73 20.14 17.66
N ALA A 222 16.40 19.74 16.44
CA ALA A 222 15.31 18.81 16.19
C ALA A 222 15.60 17.44 16.83
N MET A 223 16.82 16.92 16.67
CA MET A 223 17.22 15.66 17.27
C MET A 223 17.22 15.71 18.79
N ALA A 224 17.62 16.82 19.42
CA ALA A 224 17.55 16.98 20.88
C ALA A 224 16.10 16.87 21.39
N ILE A 225 15.14 17.46 20.67
CA ILE A 225 13.69 17.32 21.00
C ILE A 225 13.25 15.87 20.81
N LEU A 226 13.58 15.25 19.69
CA LEU A 226 13.16 13.88 19.37
C LEU A 226 13.70 12.85 20.37
N GLN A 227 14.94 13.02 20.84
CA GLN A 227 15.61 12.16 21.82
C GLN A 227 15.20 12.46 23.27
N SER A 228 14.45 13.51 23.52
CA SER A 228 13.94 13.83 24.86
C SER A 228 13.01 12.73 25.37
N ARG A 229 12.74 12.72 26.68
CA ARG A 229 11.78 11.82 27.33
C ARG A 229 10.35 12.33 27.31
N GLU A 230 10.12 13.45 26.62
CA GLU A 230 8.80 14.06 26.53
C GLU A 230 7.81 13.20 25.73
N GLU A 231 6.52 13.40 25.99
CA GLU A 231 5.43 12.78 25.26
C GLU A 231 5.39 13.24 23.79
N SER A 232 4.88 12.40 22.90
CA SER A 232 4.86 12.67 21.46
C SER A 232 4.21 14.02 21.10
N PHE A 233 3.11 14.39 21.77
CA PHE A 233 2.42 15.66 21.50
C PHE A 233 3.26 16.89 21.91
N ILE A 234 4.06 16.80 23.00
CA ILE A 234 4.98 17.84 23.44
C ILE A 234 6.11 18.00 22.43
N LYS A 235 6.71 16.88 21.99
CA LYS A 235 7.72 16.89 20.92
C LYS A 235 7.21 17.56 19.65
N VAL A 236 5.97 17.25 19.23
CA VAL A 236 5.34 17.87 18.05
C VAL A 236 5.24 19.38 18.22
N GLN A 237 4.77 19.86 19.37
CA GLN A 237 4.67 21.31 19.65
C GLN A 237 6.04 22.01 19.62
N GLN A 238 7.06 21.40 20.23
CA GLN A 238 8.42 21.94 20.23
C GLN A 238 9.04 21.99 18.83
N LEU A 239 8.84 20.93 18.04
CA LEU A 239 9.28 20.90 16.65
C LEU A 239 8.61 21.98 15.79
N GLN A 240 7.29 22.19 15.97
CA GLN A 240 6.59 23.27 15.27
C GLN A 240 7.13 24.66 15.61
N GLN A 241 7.53 24.89 16.87
CA GLN A 241 8.14 26.15 17.31
C GLN A 241 9.48 26.42 16.65
N LEU A 242 10.28 25.38 16.34
CA LEU A 242 11.55 25.57 15.62
C LEU A 242 11.35 26.18 14.24
N THR A 243 10.30 25.77 13.52
CA THR A 243 10.02 26.29 12.17
C THR A 243 9.50 27.73 12.19
N THR A 244 8.76 28.11 13.24
CA THR A 244 8.21 29.47 13.36
C THR A 244 9.28 30.50 13.75
N SER A 245 10.39 30.04 14.34
CA SER A 245 11.49 30.92 14.81
C SER A 245 12.53 31.24 13.73
N VAL A 246 12.48 30.56 12.56
CA VAL A 246 13.43 30.70 11.45
C VAL A 246 12.83 31.50 10.27
N ALA A 247 11.54 31.77 10.28
CA ALA A 247 10.83 32.59 9.31
C ALA A 247 10.76 34.06 9.80
#